data_c504b3b20057e5bea23bde85cd008f91
#
_entry.id   c504b3b20057e5bea23bde85cd008f91
#
_cell.length_a   1.000
_cell.length_b   1.000
_cell.length_c   1.000
_cell.angle_alpha   90.00
_cell.angle_beta   90.00
_cell.angle_gamma   90.00
#
_symmetry.space_group_name_H-M   'P 1'
#
loop_
_entity.id
_entity.type
_entity.pdbx_description
1 polymer ?
#
loop_
_entity_poly.entity_id
_entity_poly.type
_entity_poly.pdbx_seq_one_letter_code
_entity_poly.pdbx_strand_id
1 'polypeptide(L)'
;LLAVKENSSLPVVVSNAYGEDGKLMTGASPEAMVALLEGMGADVIGANCSLGPKQLVPIVEKILEVSSTPVIVQPNAGLPKVVDGQTVYDVTHEEFANEVAFLVEKGVRVVGGCCGTTPEYIAALKNIIQ
;
A
#
# COMPACT_ATOMS: atom_id res chain seq x y z
N LEU A 1 7.48 13.84 -6.08
CA LEU A 1 6.25 14.59 -6.22
C LEU A 1 6.52 15.99 -6.79
N LEU A 2 7.27 16.86 -6.10
CA LEU A 2 7.50 18.25 -6.49
C LEU A 2 7.98 18.38 -7.96
N ALA A 3 9.02 17.63 -8.33
CA ALA A 3 9.58 17.69 -9.69
C ALA A 3 8.54 17.38 -10.78
N VAL A 4 7.62 16.43 -10.54
CA VAL A 4 6.55 16.11 -11.49
C VAL A 4 5.53 17.23 -11.56
N LYS A 5 5.11 17.77 -10.41
CA LYS A 5 4.10 18.85 -10.35
C LYS A 5 4.61 20.16 -10.97
N GLU A 6 5.90 20.45 -10.87
CA GLU A 6 6.51 21.63 -11.49
C GLU A 6 6.70 21.52 -13.00
N ASN A 7 6.80 20.30 -13.54
CA ASN A 7 7.18 20.04 -14.93
C ASN A 7 6.10 19.34 -15.76
N SER A 8 4.96 18.97 -15.18
CA SER A 8 3.88 18.30 -15.91
C SER A 8 2.50 18.53 -15.27
N SER A 9 1.47 18.26 -16.05
CA SER A 9 0.07 18.22 -15.59
C SER A 9 -0.44 16.79 -15.34
N LEU A 10 0.45 15.80 -15.32
CA LEU A 10 0.06 14.40 -15.10
C LEU A 10 -0.44 14.19 -13.66
N PRO A 11 -1.45 13.31 -13.47
CA PRO A 11 -1.81 12.85 -12.14
C PRO A 11 -0.61 12.16 -11.46
N VAL A 12 -0.43 12.40 -10.18
CA VAL A 12 0.69 11.84 -9.41
C VAL A 12 0.18 10.95 -8.29
N VAL A 13 0.57 9.69 -8.36
CA VAL A 13 0.35 8.70 -7.29
C VAL A 13 1.62 8.62 -6.44
N VAL A 14 1.48 8.77 -5.13
CA VAL A 14 2.60 8.66 -4.20
C VAL A 14 2.29 7.60 -3.15
N SER A 15 3.12 6.56 -3.08
CA SER A 15 3.03 5.57 -2.02
C SER A 15 4.32 5.53 -1.20
N ASN A 16 4.19 5.22 0.08
CA ASN A 16 5.29 5.15 1.04
C ASN A 16 5.45 3.72 1.57
N ALA A 17 6.68 3.34 1.87
CA ALA A 17 6.98 2.07 2.55
C ALA A 17 7.12 2.32 4.06
N TYR A 18 6.20 1.78 4.83
CA TYR A 18 6.18 1.87 6.30
C TYR A 18 6.78 0.62 6.92
N GLY A 19 7.48 0.78 8.05
CA GLY A 19 7.96 -0.33 8.87
C GLY A 19 6.86 -0.92 9.76
N GLU A 20 7.20 -1.99 10.49
CA GLU A 20 6.29 -2.64 11.46
C GLU A 20 5.90 -1.70 12.63
N ASP A 21 6.72 -0.70 12.90
CA ASP A 21 6.42 0.36 13.88
C ASP A 21 5.39 1.40 13.36
N GLY A 22 4.91 1.22 12.14
CA GLY A 22 3.95 2.12 11.47
C GLY A 22 4.55 3.45 11.02
N LYS A 23 5.88 3.55 10.90
CA LYS A 23 6.57 4.79 10.51
C LYS A 23 7.44 4.58 9.28
N LEU A 24 7.77 5.66 8.61
CA LEU A 24 8.84 5.67 7.61
C LEU A 24 10.21 5.55 8.29
N MET A 25 11.22 5.14 7.54
CA MET A 25 12.62 5.12 8.01
C MET A 25 13.10 6.48 8.57
N THR A 26 12.49 7.58 8.13
CA THR A 26 12.73 8.94 8.61
C THR A 26 12.01 9.26 9.93
N GLY A 27 11.16 8.36 10.43
CA GLY A 27 10.35 8.53 11.62
C GLY A 27 8.99 9.20 11.39
N ALA A 28 8.66 9.59 10.14
CA ALA A 28 7.38 10.23 9.85
C ALA A 28 6.20 9.24 9.99
N SER A 29 5.11 9.70 10.60
CA SER A 29 3.88 8.93 10.75
C SER A 29 3.02 8.97 9.47
N PRO A 30 2.06 8.05 9.30
CA PRO A 30 1.11 8.08 8.18
C PRO A 30 0.36 9.42 8.09
N GLU A 31 -0.10 9.95 9.20
CA GLU A 31 -0.86 11.21 9.25
C GLU A 31 0.00 12.41 8.80
N ALA A 32 1.27 12.44 9.21
CA ALA A 32 2.21 13.48 8.77
C ALA A 32 2.47 13.40 7.26
N MET A 33 2.56 12.19 6.71
CA MET A 33 2.73 11.99 5.28
C MET A 33 1.48 12.36 4.48
N VAL A 34 0.29 12.06 4.97
CA VAL A 34 -0.96 12.52 4.35
C VAL A 34 -0.98 14.04 4.26
N ALA A 35 -0.76 14.74 5.36
CA ALA A 35 -0.75 16.21 5.38
C ALA A 35 0.29 16.80 4.40
N LEU A 36 1.49 16.22 4.34
CA LEU A 36 2.53 16.67 3.42
C LEU A 36 2.14 16.43 1.95
N LEU A 37 1.74 15.20 1.62
CA LEU A 37 1.50 14.80 0.23
C LEU A 37 0.26 15.47 -0.36
N GLU A 38 -0.81 15.61 0.41
CA GLU A 38 -2.00 16.37 0.01
C GLU A 38 -1.67 17.86 -0.15
N GLY A 39 -0.93 18.44 0.79
CA GLY A 39 -0.48 19.83 0.71
C GLY A 39 0.41 20.11 -0.52
N MET A 40 1.13 19.09 -1.02
CA MET A 40 1.93 19.16 -2.24
C MET A 40 1.14 18.78 -3.50
N GLY A 41 -0.14 18.45 -3.39
CA GLY A 41 -1.03 18.17 -4.51
C GLY A 41 -0.89 16.77 -5.11
N ALA A 42 -0.57 15.75 -4.31
CA ALA A 42 -0.69 14.36 -4.77
C ALA A 42 -2.14 14.02 -5.09
N ASP A 43 -2.38 13.31 -6.19
CA ASP A 43 -3.73 12.94 -6.64
C ASP A 43 -4.21 11.62 -6.01
N VAL A 44 -3.28 10.74 -5.66
CA VAL A 44 -3.51 9.49 -4.91
C VAL A 44 -2.34 9.30 -3.96
N ILE A 45 -2.61 8.89 -2.73
CA ILE A 45 -1.59 8.60 -1.72
C ILE A 45 -1.76 7.19 -1.17
N GLY A 46 -0.73 6.63 -0.55
CA GLY A 46 -0.91 5.32 0.08
C GLY A 46 0.35 4.64 0.58
N ALA A 47 0.26 3.33 0.66
CA ALA A 47 1.30 2.47 1.21
C ALA A 47 1.62 1.30 0.27
N ASN A 48 2.89 0.95 0.17
CA ASN A 48 3.36 -0.21 -0.58
C ASN A 48 4.53 -0.89 0.09
N CYS A 49 4.77 -2.13 -0.30
CA CYS A 49 5.95 -2.91 0.09
C CYS A 49 6.12 -3.09 1.62
N SER A 50 7.27 -3.57 2.04
CA SER A 50 7.72 -3.84 3.42
C SER A 50 6.88 -4.85 4.19
N LEU A 51 5.56 -4.73 4.16
CA LEU A 51 4.59 -5.46 4.96
C LEU A 51 3.60 -6.23 4.08
N GLY A 52 3.01 -7.28 4.63
CA GLY A 52 1.84 -7.96 4.04
C GLY A 52 0.55 -7.17 4.29
N PRO A 53 -0.57 -7.58 3.65
CA PRO A 53 -1.83 -6.83 3.75
C PRO A 53 -2.32 -6.70 5.20
N LYS A 54 -2.22 -7.75 5.98
CA LYS A 54 -2.66 -7.80 7.38
C LYS A 54 -1.88 -6.81 8.26
N GLN A 55 -0.57 -6.72 8.07
CA GLN A 55 0.28 -5.79 8.83
C GLN A 55 0.05 -4.33 8.42
N LEU A 56 -0.40 -4.11 7.18
CA LEU A 56 -0.72 -2.76 6.68
C LEU A 56 -2.03 -2.20 7.22
N VAL A 57 -2.95 -3.05 7.71
CA VAL A 57 -4.27 -2.59 8.20
C VAL A 57 -4.19 -1.38 9.13
N PRO A 58 -3.44 -1.41 10.26
CA PRO A 58 -3.41 -0.28 11.19
C PRO A 58 -2.79 0.98 10.60
N ILE A 59 -1.91 0.86 9.61
CA ILE A 59 -1.29 1.98 8.91
C ILE A 59 -2.30 2.61 7.95
N VAL A 60 -3.00 1.77 7.18
CA VAL A 60 -4.01 2.18 6.21
C VAL A 60 -5.20 2.85 6.91
N GLU A 61 -5.64 2.33 8.06
CA GLU A 61 -6.70 2.95 8.85
C GLU A 61 -6.33 4.39 9.25
N LYS A 62 -5.10 4.63 9.71
CA LYS A 62 -4.61 5.99 10.02
C LYS A 62 -4.56 6.90 8.80
N ILE A 63 -4.18 6.37 7.63
CA ILE A 63 -4.20 7.13 6.37
C ILE A 63 -5.64 7.51 6.03
N LEU A 64 -6.57 6.53 6.04
CA LEU A 64 -7.98 6.73 5.70
C LEU A 64 -8.70 7.70 6.63
N GLU A 65 -8.33 7.71 7.93
CA GLU A 65 -8.93 8.60 8.93
C GLU A 65 -8.70 10.09 8.62
N VAL A 66 -7.57 10.43 8.02
CA VAL A 66 -7.16 11.83 7.81
C VAL A 66 -7.06 12.23 6.34
N SER A 67 -7.12 11.27 5.40
CA SER A 67 -6.97 11.54 3.96
C SER A 67 -8.27 12.03 3.32
N SER A 68 -8.15 13.07 2.51
CA SER A 68 -9.20 13.53 1.59
C SER A 68 -8.99 13.05 0.15
N THR A 69 -7.82 12.49 -0.16
CA THR A 69 -7.48 11.92 -1.46
C THR A 69 -7.72 10.41 -1.51
N PRO A 70 -7.97 9.81 -2.70
CA PRO A 70 -8.04 8.36 -2.86
C PRO A 70 -6.78 7.66 -2.34
N VAL A 71 -6.96 6.52 -1.68
CA VAL A 71 -5.87 5.74 -1.10
C VAL A 71 -5.55 4.51 -1.93
N ILE A 72 -4.25 4.29 -2.21
CA ILE A 72 -3.69 3.11 -2.88
C ILE A 72 -2.95 2.22 -1.88
N VAL A 73 -3.11 0.89 -2.00
CA VAL A 73 -2.37 -0.08 -1.19
C VAL A 73 -1.83 -1.20 -2.07
N GLN A 74 -0.53 -1.45 -1.97
CA GLN A 74 0.18 -2.46 -2.74
C GLN A 74 1.10 -3.30 -1.81
N PRO A 75 0.52 -4.26 -1.05
CA PRO A 75 1.27 -5.05 -0.08
C PRO A 75 2.21 -6.07 -0.72
N ASN A 76 3.15 -6.57 0.08
CA ASN A 76 3.86 -7.81 -0.24
C ASN A 76 2.93 -9.02 -0.06
N ALA A 77 3.29 -10.16 -0.65
CA ALA A 77 2.62 -11.44 -0.43
C ALA A 77 2.94 -12.04 0.97
N GLY A 78 2.90 -11.22 2.00
CA GLY A 78 3.33 -11.52 3.37
C GLY A 78 4.70 -10.92 3.70
N LEU A 79 5.27 -11.37 4.82
CA LEU A 79 6.63 -10.99 5.22
C LEU A 79 7.66 -11.89 4.55
N PRO A 80 8.79 -11.33 4.08
CA PRO A 80 9.84 -12.13 3.48
C PRO A 80 10.47 -13.08 4.51
N LYS A 81 10.64 -14.34 4.14
CA LYS A 81 11.36 -15.37 4.91
C LYS A 81 12.50 -15.91 4.05
N VAL A 82 13.60 -16.29 4.69
CA VAL A 82 14.70 -16.97 4.02
C VAL A 82 14.59 -18.47 4.28
N VAL A 83 14.38 -19.25 3.21
CA VAL A 83 14.36 -20.72 3.24
C VAL A 83 15.39 -21.22 2.23
N ASP A 84 16.35 -22.01 2.68
CA ASP A 84 17.45 -22.54 1.84
C ASP A 84 18.19 -21.47 1.02
N GLY A 85 18.39 -20.27 1.62
CA GLY A 85 19.08 -19.14 0.99
C GLY A 85 18.24 -18.37 -0.04
N GLN A 86 16.98 -18.70 -0.20
CA GLN A 86 16.05 -18.01 -1.09
C GLN A 86 14.97 -17.25 -0.30
N THR A 87 14.62 -16.07 -0.79
CA THR A 87 13.51 -15.30 -0.22
C THR A 87 12.18 -15.89 -0.69
N VAL A 88 11.35 -16.28 0.27
CA VAL A 88 9.99 -16.80 0.03
C VAL A 88 8.97 -15.94 0.75
N TYR A 89 7.74 -15.94 0.24
CA TYR A 89 6.58 -15.29 0.82
C TYR A 89 5.52 -16.35 1.09
N ASP A 90 4.86 -16.28 2.23
CA ASP A 90 4.03 -17.38 2.76
C ASP A 90 2.51 -17.12 2.77
N VAL A 91 2.09 -15.95 2.28
CA VAL A 91 0.66 -15.65 2.10
C VAL A 91 0.21 -16.13 0.73
N THR A 92 -0.80 -16.97 0.67
CA THR A 92 -1.37 -17.46 -0.60
C THR A 92 -2.12 -16.36 -1.34
N HIS A 93 -2.37 -16.54 -2.64
CA HIS A 93 -3.10 -15.54 -3.43
C HIS A 93 -4.56 -15.38 -2.99
N GLU A 94 -5.20 -16.44 -2.46
CA GLU A 94 -6.55 -16.37 -1.89
C GLU A 94 -6.56 -15.58 -0.57
N GLU A 95 -5.63 -15.88 0.34
CA GLU A 95 -5.50 -15.16 1.61
C GLU A 95 -5.20 -13.68 1.36
N PHE A 96 -4.25 -13.40 0.46
CA PHE A 96 -3.91 -12.04 0.05
C PHE A 96 -5.13 -11.27 -0.47
N ALA A 97 -5.90 -11.89 -1.37
CA ALA A 97 -7.06 -11.26 -1.95
C ALA A 97 -8.14 -10.96 -0.90
N ASN A 98 -8.40 -11.87 0.05
CA ASN A 98 -9.35 -11.66 1.14
C ASN A 98 -8.90 -10.53 2.07
N GLU A 99 -7.62 -10.48 2.44
CA GLU A 99 -7.07 -9.44 3.31
C GLU A 99 -7.08 -8.05 2.63
N VAL A 100 -6.80 -8.00 1.31
CA VAL A 100 -6.89 -6.75 0.55
C VAL A 100 -8.34 -6.32 0.35
N ALA A 101 -9.28 -7.25 0.13
CA ALA A 101 -10.71 -6.95 0.06
C ALA A 101 -11.21 -6.27 1.34
N PHE A 102 -10.74 -6.71 2.50
CA PHE A 102 -11.03 -6.05 3.77
C PHE A 102 -10.56 -4.57 3.79
N LEU A 103 -9.39 -4.28 3.22
CA LEU A 103 -8.92 -2.90 3.08
C LEU A 103 -9.79 -2.06 2.12
N VAL A 104 -10.31 -2.68 1.06
CA VAL A 104 -11.27 -2.03 0.14
C VAL A 104 -12.58 -1.69 0.86
N GLU A 105 -13.10 -2.60 1.69
CA GLU A 105 -14.29 -2.35 2.53
C GLU A 105 -14.07 -1.18 3.50
N LYS A 106 -12.84 -0.98 3.99
CA LYS A 106 -12.44 0.15 4.84
C LYS A 106 -12.36 1.49 4.08
N GLY A 107 -12.31 1.49 2.76
CA GLY A 107 -12.29 2.71 1.94
C GLY A 107 -11.12 2.87 0.98
N VAL A 108 -10.20 1.90 0.91
CA VAL A 108 -9.13 1.90 -0.10
C VAL A 108 -9.76 1.84 -1.50
N ARG A 109 -9.24 2.65 -2.43
CA ARG A 109 -9.81 2.79 -3.79
C ARG A 109 -8.96 2.16 -4.87
N VAL A 110 -7.68 2.01 -4.64
CA VAL A 110 -6.76 1.42 -5.61
C VAL A 110 -5.95 0.33 -4.91
N VAL A 111 -5.89 -0.84 -5.49
CA VAL A 111 -5.17 -1.98 -4.92
C VAL A 111 -4.27 -2.65 -5.95
N GLY A 112 -3.21 -3.26 -5.47
CA GLY A 112 -2.27 -4.01 -6.27
C GLY A 112 -1.41 -4.89 -5.38
N GLY A 113 -0.23 -5.22 -5.84
CA GLY A 113 0.74 -6.01 -5.08
C GLY A 113 2.16 -5.49 -5.26
N CYS A 114 3.06 -5.95 -4.39
CA CYS A 114 4.49 -5.66 -4.41
C CYS A 114 5.31 -6.96 -4.34
N CYS A 115 6.31 -7.04 -3.49
CA CYS A 115 7.21 -8.20 -3.44
C CYS A 115 6.48 -9.51 -3.16
N GLY A 116 6.83 -10.55 -3.91
CA GLY A 116 6.23 -11.89 -3.81
C GLY A 116 4.89 -12.05 -4.53
N THR A 117 4.25 -10.99 -5.00
CA THR A 117 3.00 -11.10 -5.77
C THR A 117 3.28 -11.43 -7.23
N THR A 118 2.44 -12.28 -7.80
CA THR A 118 2.47 -12.73 -9.20
C THR A 118 1.14 -12.41 -9.88
N PRO A 119 0.97 -12.67 -11.19
CA PRO A 119 -0.30 -12.45 -11.88
C PRO A 119 -1.50 -13.15 -11.23
N GLU A 120 -1.30 -14.30 -10.59
CA GLU A 120 -2.34 -15.06 -9.88
C GLU A 120 -2.93 -14.26 -8.71
N TYR A 121 -2.10 -13.49 -7.98
CA TYR A 121 -2.55 -12.59 -6.91
C TYR A 121 -3.47 -11.50 -7.44
N ILE A 122 -3.10 -10.91 -8.58
CA ILE A 122 -3.92 -9.86 -9.20
C ILE A 122 -5.23 -10.45 -9.77
N ALA A 123 -5.17 -11.65 -10.33
CA ALA A 123 -6.37 -12.35 -10.78
C ALA A 123 -7.33 -12.67 -9.62
N ALA A 124 -6.80 -13.12 -8.48
CA ALA A 124 -7.58 -13.35 -7.26
C ALA A 124 -8.23 -12.05 -6.75
N LEU A 125 -7.47 -10.94 -6.67
CA LEU A 125 -8.00 -9.63 -6.31
C LEU A 125 -9.16 -9.21 -7.22
N LYS A 126 -8.99 -9.30 -8.55
CA LYS A 126 -10.02 -8.94 -9.51
C LYS A 126 -11.33 -9.70 -9.27
N ASN A 127 -11.26 -10.97 -8.89
CA ASN A 127 -12.44 -11.81 -8.69
C ASN A 127 -13.22 -11.46 -7.40
N ILE A 128 -12.56 -10.87 -6.41
CA ILE A 128 -13.17 -10.54 -5.11
C ILE A 128 -13.73 -9.11 -5.08
N ILE A 129 -13.07 -8.15 -5.74
CA ILE A 129 -13.42 -6.73 -5.66
C ILE A 129 -14.32 -6.23 -6.80
N GLN A 130 -14.86 -7.14 -7.60
CA GLN A 130 -15.83 -6.82 -8.67
C GLN A 130 -17.22 -6.55 -8.14
#